data_091ee18efb5823131127c4833bb2db73
#
_entry.id   091ee18efb5823131127c4833bb2db73
#
_cell.length_a   1.000
_cell.length_b   1.000
_cell.length_c   1.000
_cell.angle_alpha   90.00
_cell.angle_beta   90.00
_cell.angle_gamma   90.00
#
_symmetry.space_group_name_H-M   'P 1'
#
loop_
_entity.id
_entity.type
_entity.pdbx_description
1 polymer ?
#
loop_
_entity_poly.entity_id
_entity_poly.type
_entity_poly.pdbx_seq_one_letter_code
_entity_poly.pdbx_strand_id
1 'polypeptide(L)'
;DSGTTCPTFENCMNTLLEWSNANPNHHTTFIWIEPKDWPEQSMDITTTVQMSGILDKIESEITQFWPRNKTITPADVQGDHPSLSDALANEGWPLLEDSRGKVIFVLLATGGMREIYLEDYFPTGRMFPMFTSQDDSPSYAQAIFSLTDPIGDGDEIEHLAAEGYIVRTRADSG
;
A
#
# COMPACT_ATOMS: atom_id res chain seq x y z
N ASP A 1 6.67 21.80 8.18
CA ASP A 1 7.46 20.71 8.79
C ASP A 1 8.86 20.71 8.18
N SER A 2 9.89 21.01 9.00
CA SER A 2 11.26 21.21 8.53
C SER A 2 11.96 19.91 8.07
N GLY A 3 11.25 18.80 8.01
CA GLY A 3 11.78 17.48 7.66
C GLY A 3 11.25 16.88 6.36
N THR A 4 10.32 17.55 5.66
CA THR A 4 9.80 17.01 4.42
C THR A 4 10.71 17.32 3.24
N THR A 5 10.97 16.34 2.37
CA THR A 5 11.77 16.50 1.16
C THR A 5 10.96 16.98 -0.04
N CYS A 6 9.62 16.93 0.05
CA CYS A 6 8.68 17.40 -0.96
C CYS A 6 7.48 18.08 -0.30
N PRO A 7 7.07 19.27 -0.76
CA PRO A 7 6.05 20.08 -0.09
C PRO A 7 4.62 19.58 -0.34
N THR A 8 4.37 18.82 -1.41
CA THR A 8 3.06 18.26 -1.74
C THR A 8 3.18 16.81 -2.16
N PHE A 9 2.07 16.06 -2.11
CA PHE A 9 2.03 14.68 -2.57
C PHE A 9 2.38 14.58 -4.06
N GLU A 10 1.85 15.48 -4.88
CA GLU A 10 2.21 15.61 -6.30
C GLU A 10 3.72 15.78 -6.51
N ASN A 11 4.38 16.67 -5.75
CA ASN A 11 5.82 16.84 -5.85
C ASN A 11 6.59 15.56 -5.51
N CYS A 12 6.13 14.83 -4.50
CA CYS A 12 6.70 13.53 -4.15
C CYS A 12 6.55 12.52 -5.28
N MET A 13 5.34 12.41 -5.83
CA MET A 13 5.06 11.48 -6.93
C MET A 13 5.92 11.80 -8.17
N ASN A 14 6.01 13.07 -8.56
CA ASN A 14 6.82 13.50 -9.70
C ASN A 14 8.31 13.19 -9.49
N THR A 15 8.86 13.50 -8.32
CA THR A 15 10.26 13.21 -7.98
C THR A 15 10.57 11.72 -8.04
N LEU A 16 9.70 10.88 -7.49
CA LEU A 16 9.85 9.43 -7.52
C LEU A 16 9.70 8.88 -8.94
N LEU A 17 8.78 9.42 -9.72
CA LEU A 17 8.58 9.01 -11.11
C LEU A 17 9.78 9.38 -12.00
N GLU A 18 10.35 10.57 -11.81
CA GLU A 18 11.57 10.98 -12.50
C GLU A 18 12.73 10.03 -12.18
N TRP A 19 12.91 9.68 -10.90
CA TRP A 19 13.90 8.69 -10.48
C TRP A 19 13.64 7.32 -11.12
N SER A 20 12.39 6.84 -11.09
CA SER A 20 12.01 5.56 -11.70
C SER A 20 12.25 5.54 -13.21
N ASN A 21 12.02 6.65 -13.90
CA ASN A 21 12.29 6.78 -15.33
C ASN A 21 13.78 6.77 -15.62
N ALA A 22 14.59 7.38 -14.77
CA ALA A 22 16.05 7.39 -14.88
C ALA A 22 16.69 6.02 -14.55
N ASN A 23 15.96 5.16 -13.81
CA ASN A 23 16.42 3.84 -13.37
C ASN A 23 15.43 2.74 -13.78
N PRO A 24 15.17 2.48 -15.07
CA PRO A 24 14.05 1.67 -15.55
C PRO A 24 14.08 0.21 -15.09
N ASN A 25 15.22 -0.27 -14.61
CA ASN A 25 15.42 -1.64 -14.12
C ASN A 25 15.50 -1.72 -12.57
N HIS A 26 15.07 -0.67 -11.85
CA HIS A 26 15.08 -0.72 -10.40
C HIS A 26 14.23 -1.88 -9.86
N HIS A 27 14.53 -2.38 -8.68
CA HIS A 27 13.66 -3.33 -8.00
C HIS A 27 12.29 -2.71 -7.73
N THR A 28 11.26 -3.53 -7.62
CA THR A 28 9.94 -3.08 -7.19
C THR A 28 10.06 -2.27 -5.90
N THR A 29 9.55 -1.05 -5.92
CA THR A 29 9.64 -0.11 -4.80
C THR A 29 8.29 0.03 -4.14
N PHE A 30 8.26 -0.03 -2.81
CA PHE A 30 7.05 0.15 -2.02
C PHE A 30 6.91 1.61 -1.61
N ILE A 31 5.77 2.21 -1.94
CA ILE A 31 5.42 3.58 -1.54
C ILE A 31 4.32 3.47 -0.49
N TRP A 32 4.69 3.77 0.76
CA TRP A 32 3.80 3.71 1.90
C TRP A 32 3.10 5.05 2.08
N ILE A 33 1.77 5.03 2.10
CA ILE A 33 0.92 6.19 2.29
C ILE A 33 0.24 6.04 3.64
N GLU A 34 0.61 6.90 4.57
CA GLU A 34 0.07 6.95 5.92
C GLU A 34 -0.68 8.27 6.13
N PRO A 35 -1.99 8.32 5.85
CA PRO A 35 -2.80 9.48 6.20
C PRO A 35 -2.84 9.65 7.71
N LYS A 36 -2.43 10.82 8.21
CA LYS A 36 -2.44 11.10 9.65
C LYS A 36 -3.50 12.12 9.98
N ASP A 37 -4.26 11.82 11.03
CA ASP A 37 -5.06 12.83 11.71
C ASP A 37 -4.10 13.79 12.41
N TRP A 38 -4.25 15.08 12.13
CA TRP A 38 -3.47 16.12 12.81
C TRP A 38 -4.33 16.71 13.93
N PRO A 39 -4.07 16.37 15.21
CA PRO A 39 -4.90 16.80 16.31
C PRO A 39 -4.80 18.32 16.57
N GLU A 40 -3.83 19.02 16.00
CA GLU A 40 -3.58 20.43 16.30
C GLU A 40 -4.23 21.44 15.34
N GLN A 41 -4.83 21.00 14.24
CA GLN A 41 -5.53 21.88 13.30
C GLN A 41 -6.91 21.38 12.95
N SER A 42 -7.80 21.33 13.93
CA SER A 42 -9.27 21.44 13.81
C SER A 42 -10.00 20.86 12.57
N MET A 43 -9.47 19.84 11.93
CA MET A 43 -10.25 18.98 11.08
C MET A 43 -10.42 17.66 11.83
N ASP A 44 -11.52 17.59 12.58
CA ASP A 44 -12.00 16.34 13.14
C ASP A 44 -12.39 15.42 11.97
N ILE A 45 -11.41 14.66 11.46
CA ILE A 45 -11.63 13.67 10.38
C ILE A 45 -12.27 12.46 11.02
N THR A 46 -13.52 12.63 11.49
CA THR A 46 -14.27 11.60 12.21
C THR A 46 -15.44 11.11 11.41
N THR A 47 -15.80 11.77 10.32
CA THR A 47 -16.94 11.36 9.51
C THR A 47 -16.52 10.48 8.34
N THR A 48 -17.32 9.46 8.05
CA THR A 48 -17.16 8.57 6.88
C THR A 48 -16.98 9.36 5.59
N VAL A 49 -17.72 10.46 5.40
CA VAL A 49 -17.66 11.32 4.21
C VAL A 49 -16.29 11.99 4.06
N GLN A 50 -15.69 12.45 5.17
CA GLN A 50 -14.36 13.07 5.15
C GLN A 50 -13.27 12.05 4.84
N MET A 51 -13.34 10.86 5.45
CA MET A 51 -12.39 9.76 5.20
C MET A 51 -12.45 9.28 3.75
N SER A 52 -13.65 9.07 3.20
CA SER A 52 -13.84 8.72 1.80
C SER A 52 -13.29 9.80 0.87
N GLY A 53 -13.53 11.08 1.16
CA GLY A 53 -13.00 12.19 0.37
C GLY A 53 -11.46 12.26 0.36
N ILE A 54 -10.80 11.88 1.46
CA ILE A 54 -9.33 11.77 1.52
C ILE A 54 -8.84 10.59 0.67
N LEU A 55 -9.48 9.43 0.79
CA LEU A 55 -9.14 8.24 0.00
C LEU A 55 -9.32 8.50 -1.50
N ASP A 56 -10.45 9.10 -1.90
CA ASP A 56 -10.71 9.50 -3.29
C ASP A 56 -9.63 10.45 -3.83
N LYS A 57 -9.18 11.40 -3.01
CA LYS A 57 -8.13 12.33 -3.40
C LYS A 57 -6.79 11.62 -3.57
N ILE A 58 -6.39 10.79 -2.62
CA ILE A 58 -5.14 10.01 -2.70
C ILE A 58 -5.15 9.14 -3.97
N GLU A 59 -6.23 8.42 -4.21
CA GLU A 59 -6.36 7.55 -5.36
C GLU A 59 -6.33 8.32 -6.68
N SER A 60 -7.04 9.45 -6.73
CA SER A 60 -7.05 10.35 -7.89
C SER A 60 -5.65 10.90 -8.18
N GLU A 61 -4.90 11.33 -7.18
CA GLU A 61 -3.54 11.83 -7.36
C GLU A 61 -2.57 10.72 -7.79
N ILE A 62 -2.67 9.51 -7.23
CA ILE A 62 -1.86 8.37 -7.68
C ILE A 62 -2.13 8.09 -9.17
N THR A 63 -3.40 7.97 -9.56
CA THR A 63 -3.76 7.63 -10.93
C THR A 63 -3.47 8.75 -11.93
N GLN A 64 -3.49 10.00 -11.47
CA GLN A 64 -3.14 11.16 -12.28
C GLN A 64 -1.63 11.28 -12.55
N PHE A 65 -0.81 11.07 -11.53
CA PHE A 65 0.63 11.35 -11.59
C PHE A 65 1.49 10.12 -11.83
N TRP A 66 0.96 8.90 -11.59
CA TRP A 66 1.73 7.68 -11.76
C TRP A 66 1.19 6.80 -12.90
N PRO A 67 2.02 6.44 -13.90
CA PRO A 67 1.58 5.60 -15.02
C PRO A 67 1.13 4.21 -14.57
N ARG A 68 -0.04 3.76 -15.04
CA ARG A 68 -0.61 2.45 -14.68
C ARG A 68 0.34 1.28 -15.00
N ASN A 69 1.04 1.33 -16.10
CA ASN A 69 1.99 0.29 -16.52
C ASN A 69 3.26 0.23 -15.66
N LYS A 70 3.46 1.19 -14.77
CA LYS A 70 4.53 1.22 -13.77
C LYS A 70 4.05 0.89 -12.36
N THR A 71 2.84 0.37 -12.22
CA THR A 71 2.24 0.03 -10.93
C THR A 71 1.88 -1.45 -10.91
N ILE A 72 2.08 -2.10 -9.77
CA ILE A 72 1.49 -3.41 -9.45
C ILE A 72 0.35 -3.14 -8.47
N THR A 73 -0.86 -3.50 -8.86
CA THR A 73 -2.07 -3.30 -8.05
C THR A 73 -2.54 -4.61 -7.43
N PRO A 74 -3.42 -4.57 -6.42
CA PRO A 74 -4.06 -5.77 -5.92
C PRO A 74 -4.71 -6.62 -7.01
N ALA A 75 -5.35 -6.00 -7.99
CA ALA A 75 -5.97 -6.71 -9.12
C ALA A 75 -4.96 -7.45 -10.01
N ASP A 76 -3.75 -6.91 -10.18
CA ASP A 76 -2.70 -7.59 -10.95
C ASP A 76 -2.20 -8.85 -10.24
N VAL A 77 -2.19 -8.85 -8.92
CA VAL A 77 -1.75 -10.00 -8.11
C VAL A 77 -2.88 -11.00 -7.95
N GLN A 78 -4.11 -10.54 -7.72
CA GLN A 78 -5.26 -11.42 -7.53
C GLN A 78 -5.63 -12.18 -8.80
N GLY A 79 -5.56 -11.54 -9.98
CA GLY A 79 -5.97 -12.16 -11.24
C GLY A 79 -7.39 -12.72 -11.16
N ASP A 80 -7.56 -13.97 -11.58
CA ASP A 80 -8.84 -14.69 -11.58
C ASP A 80 -9.12 -15.45 -10.26
N HIS A 81 -8.26 -15.32 -9.25
CA HIS A 81 -8.45 -15.99 -7.96
C HIS A 81 -9.53 -15.33 -7.09
N PRO A 82 -10.19 -16.09 -6.20
CA PRO A 82 -11.25 -15.56 -5.34
C PRO A 82 -10.78 -14.47 -4.36
N SER A 83 -9.50 -14.52 -3.96
CA SER A 83 -8.92 -13.57 -3.02
C SER A 83 -7.42 -13.36 -3.28
N LEU A 84 -6.84 -12.31 -2.69
CA LEU A 84 -5.40 -12.09 -2.74
C LEU A 84 -4.62 -13.23 -2.07
N SER A 85 -5.09 -13.71 -0.91
CA SER A 85 -4.45 -14.84 -0.23
C SER A 85 -4.48 -16.13 -1.05
N ASP A 86 -5.59 -16.40 -1.76
CA ASP A 86 -5.65 -17.54 -2.67
C ASP A 86 -4.67 -17.41 -3.85
N ALA A 87 -4.56 -16.23 -4.43
CA ALA A 87 -3.62 -15.96 -5.51
C ALA A 87 -2.18 -16.17 -5.06
N LEU A 88 -1.81 -15.62 -3.91
CA LEU A 88 -0.46 -15.76 -3.35
C LEU A 88 -0.13 -17.19 -2.99
N ALA A 89 -1.07 -17.95 -2.43
CA ALA A 89 -0.86 -19.37 -2.11
C ALA A 89 -0.68 -20.26 -3.34
N ASN A 90 -1.30 -19.91 -4.47
CA ASN A 90 -1.27 -20.74 -5.68
C ASN A 90 -0.23 -20.29 -6.72
N GLU A 91 -0.08 -18.98 -6.93
CA GLU A 91 0.77 -18.42 -7.98
C GLU A 91 1.91 -17.54 -7.43
N GLY A 92 1.75 -17.00 -6.22
CA GLY A 92 2.70 -16.07 -5.61
C GLY A 92 2.65 -14.67 -6.22
N TRP A 93 3.66 -13.88 -5.92
CA TRP A 93 3.85 -12.55 -6.50
C TRP A 93 4.31 -12.64 -7.96
N PRO A 94 4.04 -11.60 -8.78
CA PRO A 94 4.60 -11.51 -10.12
C PRO A 94 6.13 -11.67 -10.11
N LEU A 95 6.68 -12.31 -11.13
CA LEU A 95 8.12 -12.53 -11.23
C LEU A 95 8.89 -11.22 -11.13
N LEU A 96 10.06 -11.27 -10.50
CA LEU A 96 10.90 -10.09 -10.31
C LEU A 96 11.27 -9.42 -11.64
N GLU A 97 11.51 -10.21 -12.69
CA GLU A 97 11.83 -9.69 -14.03
C GLU A 97 10.69 -8.87 -14.62
N ASP A 98 9.43 -9.27 -14.39
CA ASP A 98 8.22 -8.58 -14.86
C ASP A 98 7.82 -7.40 -13.97
N SER A 99 8.41 -7.33 -12.77
CA SER A 99 8.11 -6.34 -11.74
C SER A 99 9.14 -5.20 -11.68
N ARG A 100 10.25 -5.32 -12.43
CA ARG A 100 11.27 -4.27 -12.47
C ARG A 100 10.73 -2.97 -13.05
N GLY A 101 11.17 -1.85 -12.48
CA GLY A 101 10.73 -0.51 -12.87
C GLY A 101 9.30 -0.17 -12.45
N LYS A 102 8.66 -1.02 -11.64
CA LYS A 102 7.31 -0.80 -11.11
C LYS A 102 7.33 -0.48 -9.62
N VAL A 103 6.23 0.09 -9.15
CA VAL A 103 6.00 0.37 -7.73
C VAL A 103 4.74 -0.34 -7.24
N ILE A 104 4.67 -0.50 -5.93
CA ILE A 104 3.50 -0.94 -5.18
C ILE A 104 3.14 0.18 -4.21
N PHE A 105 1.90 0.66 -4.27
CA PHE A 105 1.38 1.58 -3.27
C PHE A 105 0.72 0.80 -2.15
N VAL A 106 0.97 1.21 -0.91
CA VAL A 106 0.44 0.56 0.29
C VAL A 106 -0.20 1.61 1.18
N LEU A 107 -1.48 1.43 1.48
CA LEU A 107 -2.19 2.24 2.46
C LEU A 107 -1.89 1.72 3.86
N LEU A 108 -1.21 2.54 4.65
CA LEU A 108 -0.97 2.32 6.07
C LEU A 108 -1.99 3.12 6.86
N ALA A 109 -3.19 2.59 6.99
CA ALA A 109 -4.28 3.21 7.74
C ALA A 109 -4.87 2.24 8.75
N THR A 110 -5.42 2.77 9.85
CA THR A 110 -6.11 2.04 10.90
C THR A 110 -7.51 2.60 11.09
N GLY A 111 -8.36 1.89 11.86
CA GLY A 111 -9.71 2.34 12.21
C GLY A 111 -10.59 2.61 11.00
N GLY A 112 -11.48 3.59 11.13
CA GLY A 112 -12.54 3.85 10.17
C GLY A 112 -12.07 4.11 8.72
N MET A 113 -10.91 4.74 8.52
CA MET A 113 -10.38 4.95 7.18
C MET A 113 -10.01 3.63 6.48
N ARG A 114 -9.40 2.71 7.22
CA ARG A 114 -9.09 1.37 6.73
C ARG A 114 -10.37 0.56 6.46
N GLU A 115 -11.33 0.61 7.38
CA GLU A 115 -12.62 -0.09 7.23
C GLU A 115 -13.33 0.37 5.95
N ILE A 116 -13.46 1.67 5.75
CA ILE A 116 -14.04 2.24 4.53
C ILE A 116 -13.26 1.77 3.28
N TYR A 117 -11.93 1.79 3.34
CA TYR A 117 -11.13 1.34 2.21
C TYR A 117 -11.38 -0.14 1.87
N LEU A 118 -11.46 -1.00 2.87
CA LEU A 118 -11.73 -2.43 2.68
C LEU A 118 -13.16 -2.71 2.21
N GLU A 119 -14.15 -1.99 2.73
CA GLU A 119 -15.57 -2.24 2.44
C GLU A 119 -16.01 -1.61 1.12
N ASP A 120 -15.64 -0.36 0.87
CA ASP A 120 -16.16 0.42 -0.24
C ASP A 120 -15.26 0.39 -1.48
N TYR A 121 -13.95 0.28 -1.26
CA TYR A 121 -12.97 0.39 -2.33
C TYR A 121 -12.47 -0.98 -2.79
N PHE A 122 -12.10 -1.85 -1.93
CA PHE A 122 -11.46 -3.10 -2.29
C PHE A 122 -12.37 -4.10 -3.04
N PRO A 123 -13.67 -4.28 -2.69
CA PRO A 123 -14.54 -5.25 -3.35
C PRO A 123 -15.19 -4.76 -4.64
N THR A 124 -15.18 -3.46 -4.93
CA THR A 124 -16.03 -2.88 -6.00
C THR A 124 -15.42 -2.92 -7.40
N GLY A 125 -14.29 -3.59 -7.58
CA GLY A 125 -13.62 -3.67 -8.87
C GLY A 125 -13.11 -2.32 -9.40
N ARG A 126 -13.14 -1.27 -8.58
CA ARG A 126 -12.37 -0.08 -8.85
C ARG A 126 -10.91 -0.52 -8.89
N MET A 127 -10.15 -0.03 -9.82
CA MET A 127 -8.72 -0.36 -9.92
C MET A 127 -7.99 0.36 -8.79
N PHE A 128 -8.01 -0.23 -7.57
CA PHE A 128 -7.31 0.36 -6.44
C PHE A 128 -5.83 0.27 -6.67
N PRO A 129 -5.17 1.42 -6.65
CA PRO A 129 -3.73 1.42 -6.76
C PRO A 129 -3.05 0.88 -5.49
N MET A 130 -3.76 0.79 -4.35
CA MET A 130 -3.12 0.52 -3.06
C MET A 130 -3.46 -0.86 -2.48
N PHE A 131 -2.45 -1.53 -1.93
CA PHE A 131 -2.63 -2.63 -0.99
C PHE A 131 -2.90 -2.09 0.42
N THR A 132 -3.46 -2.92 1.29
CA THR A 132 -3.51 -2.66 2.74
C THR A 132 -2.40 -3.42 3.45
N SER A 133 -2.10 -3.06 4.71
CA SER A 133 -0.95 -3.60 5.43
C SER A 133 -1.24 -3.95 6.89
N GLN A 134 -2.43 -4.44 7.16
CA GLN A 134 -2.82 -4.82 8.53
C GLN A 134 -2.98 -6.33 8.67
N ASP A 135 -2.56 -6.85 9.81
CA ASP A 135 -2.62 -8.26 10.19
C ASP A 135 -4.03 -8.83 10.29
N ASP A 136 -5.03 -8.00 10.66
CA ASP A 136 -6.44 -8.38 10.75
C ASP A 136 -7.23 -8.11 9.45
N SER A 137 -6.56 -7.88 8.32
CA SER A 137 -7.21 -7.72 7.03
C SER A 137 -7.92 -9.02 6.61
N PRO A 138 -9.10 -8.93 6.00
CA PRO A 138 -9.78 -10.12 5.47
C PRO A 138 -8.98 -10.74 4.31
N SER A 139 -9.15 -12.03 4.07
CA SER A 139 -8.39 -12.82 3.07
C SER A 139 -8.35 -12.20 1.67
N TYR A 140 -9.43 -11.52 1.26
CA TYR A 140 -9.47 -10.86 -0.04
C TYR A 140 -8.49 -9.68 -0.17
N ALA A 141 -8.00 -9.15 0.95
CA ALA A 141 -7.06 -8.02 1.01
C ALA A 141 -5.69 -8.38 1.60
N GLN A 142 -5.49 -9.62 2.05
CA GLN A 142 -4.23 -10.06 2.65
C GLN A 142 -3.16 -10.28 1.59
N ALA A 143 -2.12 -9.46 1.63
CA ALA A 143 -0.94 -9.60 0.80
C ALA A 143 0.32 -9.01 1.45
N ILE A 144 0.14 -7.93 2.22
CA ILE A 144 1.22 -7.18 2.85
C ILE A 144 0.87 -6.96 4.33
N PHE A 145 1.84 -7.20 5.21
CA PHE A 145 1.71 -7.04 6.65
C PHE A 145 2.68 -5.99 7.19
N SER A 146 2.33 -5.33 8.28
CA SER A 146 3.20 -4.35 8.95
C SER A 146 3.36 -4.72 10.42
N LEU A 147 4.36 -5.54 10.71
CA LEU A 147 4.76 -5.95 12.06
C LEU A 147 5.98 -5.12 12.48
N THR A 148 5.82 -4.27 13.48
CA THR A 148 6.80 -3.23 13.79
C THR A 148 7.84 -3.64 14.83
N ASP A 149 7.64 -4.76 15.52
CA ASP A 149 8.59 -5.31 16.49
C ASP A 149 9.26 -6.59 15.91
N PRO A 150 10.42 -6.47 15.25
CA PRO A 150 11.08 -7.61 14.61
C PRO A 150 11.60 -8.66 15.62
N ILE A 151 11.69 -8.31 16.89
CA ILE A 151 12.12 -9.24 17.96
C ILE A 151 10.90 -9.94 18.57
N GLY A 152 9.87 -9.15 18.94
CA GLY A 152 8.66 -9.68 19.55
C GLY A 152 7.80 -10.48 18.57
N ASP A 153 7.73 -10.04 17.30
CA ASP A 153 6.93 -10.65 16.25
C ASP A 153 7.73 -11.62 15.35
N GLY A 154 8.95 -12.02 15.76
CA GLY A 154 9.87 -12.78 14.90
C GLY A 154 9.27 -14.06 14.32
N ASP A 155 8.59 -14.86 15.15
CA ASP A 155 7.98 -16.12 14.71
C ASP A 155 6.83 -15.87 13.71
N GLU A 156 6.05 -14.82 13.91
CA GLU A 156 4.95 -14.43 13.01
C GLU A 156 5.50 -13.89 11.68
N ILE A 157 6.56 -13.10 11.72
CA ILE A 157 7.25 -12.60 10.51
C ILE A 157 7.76 -13.78 9.68
N GLU A 158 8.38 -14.76 10.30
CA GLU A 158 8.87 -15.97 9.62
C GLU A 158 7.72 -16.78 9.02
N HIS A 159 6.63 -16.96 9.76
CA HIS A 159 5.44 -17.67 9.30
C HIS A 159 4.82 -16.99 8.08
N LEU A 160 4.52 -15.70 8.16
CA LEU A 160 3.92 -14.94 7.06
C LEU A 160 4.80 -14.91 5.81
N ALA A 161 6.11 -14.74 6.01
CA ALA A 161 7.07 -14.78 4.90
C ALA A 161 7.12 -16.17 4.24
N ALA A 162 7.01 -17.25 5.01
CA ALA A 162 6.95 -18.62 4.49
C ALA A 162 5.67 -18.90 3.71
N GLU A 163 4.58 -18.23 4.04
CA GLU A 163 3.32 -18.28 3.28
C GLU A 163 3.31 -17.38 2.03
N GLY A 164 4.41 -16.67 1.77
CA GLY A 164 4.54 -15.83 0.58
C GLY A 164 4.06 -14.38 0.73
N TYR A 165 3.68 -13.97 1.93
CA TYR A 165 3.31 -12.58 2.19
C TYR A 165 4.54 -11.67 2.27
N ILE A 166 4.35 -10.39 1.96
CA ILE A 166 5.37 -9.36 2.19
C ILE A 166 5.18 -8.80 3.60
N VAL A 167 6.23 -8.82 4.38
CA VAL A 167 6.22 -8.28 5.75
C VAL A 167 7.13 -7.07 5.84
N ARG A 168 6.57 -5.92 6.22
CA ARG A 168 7.31 -4.73 6.59
C ARG A 168 7.58 -4.78 8.09
N THR A 169 8.83 -4.60 8.46
CA THR A 169 9.22 -4.45 9.85
C THR A 169 10.08 -3.19 10.05
N ARG A 170 10.39 -2.83 11.29
CA ARG A 170 11.21 -1.68 11.65
C ARG A 170 12.54 -2.16 12.21
N ALA A 171 13.63 -1.65 11.65
CA ALA A 171 14.98 -1.97 12.11
C ALA A 171 15.39 -1.22 13.39
N ASP A 172 14.63 -0.19 13.79
CA ASP A 172 14.90 0.70 14.89
C ASP A 172 14.01 0.45 16.13
N SER A 173 13.19 -0.59 16.11
CA SER A 173 12.36 -1.02 17.23
C SER A 173 13.01 -2.23 17.88
N GLY A 174 13.56 -2.03 19.09
CA GLY A 174 14.22 -3.03 19.92
C GLY A 174 14.52 -2.48 21.28
#